data_49fb78437d3d30c7cbcb4461682cb9f2
#
_entry.id   49fb78437d3d30c7cbcb4461682cb9f2
#
_cell.length_a   1.000
_cell.length_b   1.000
_cell.length_c   1.000
_cell.angle_alpha   90.00
_cell.angle_beta   90.00
_cell.angle_gamma   90.00
#
_symmetry.space_group_name_H-M   'P 1'
#
loop_
_entity.id
_entity.type
_entity.pdbx_description
1 polymer ?
#
loop_
_entity_poly.entity_id
_entity_poly.type
_entity_poly.pdbx_seq_one_letter_code
_entity_poly.pdbx_strand_id
1 'polypeptide(L)'
;MTNANPFAQRSTLEYELPPFAVIKEEHYLPAFYEGCVEHLAEVQAILDTPGPATFENTIVALEKSGQYLGRMMRVFYNKSSSDTNDALDAIEQEIAPKSAAHQDAISLNPVLFKRIKDLYDARESLGLNSEDAWLLERYFKDLIHKGAHLTEAQRVRLKELNEELSSLQTQFSKNVLADTNDLAVLVDSAEELDGLSENQIAAAKAAAKDRGHDDKWLIGMVNFTGNPVLDSLTNRELRKKIMEDSKLKANRPNENDNKPVLLKMVKLRAERAKLFGKETHAEHVIAVQTAEHPDNVHAMLRKIAPAAARNAKAEAEDLKKSAGIDIESWDWGFYTEQVRVEKYNIDTTKM
;
A
#
# COMPACT_ATOMS: atom_id res chain seq x y z
N MET A 1 -34.00 13.32 -15.07
CA MET A 1 -32.85 14.06 -14.50
C MET A 1 -31.75 13.04 -14.37
N THR A 2 -30.71 13.06 -15.22
CA THR A 2 -29.53 12.26 -15.05
C THR A 2 -28.89 12.72 -13.75
N ASN A 3 -28.86 11.85 -12.73
CA ASN A 3 -28.13 12.13 -11.50
C ASN A 3 -26.67 12.38 -11.90
N ALA A 4 -26.23 13.64 -11.77
CA ALA A 4 -24.83 13.97 -12.02
C ALA A 4 -23.96 13.11 -11.10
N ASN A 5 -22.84 12.58 -11.63
CA ASN A 5 -21.92 11.78 -10.86
C ASN A 5 -21.47 12.55 -9.59
N PRO A 6 -21.54 11.97 -8.38
CA PRO A 6 -21.21 12.66 -7.13
C PRO A 6 -19.78 13.22 -7.08
N PHE A 7 -18.87 12.72 -7.90
CA PHE A 7 -17.49 13.21 -7.99
C PHE A 7 -17.29 14.42 -8.89
N ALA A 8 -18.28 14.76 -9.76
CA ALA A 8 -18.14 15.86 -10.73
C ALA A 8 -17.98 17.25 -10.07
N GLN A 9 -18.48 17.43 -8.86
CA GLN A 9 -18.40 18.66 -8.11
C GLN A 9 -17.78 18.45 -6.74
N ARG A 10 -17.22 19.54 -6.16
CA ARG A 10 -16.78 19.53 -4.76
C ARG A 10 -17.96 19.25 -3.85
N SER A 11 -17.71 18.49 -2.78
CA SER A 11 -18.71 18.24 -1.76
C SER A 11 -19.13 19.54 -1.04
N THR A 12 -20.40 19.64 -0.73
CA THR A 12 -20.95 20.73 0.09
C THR A 12 -21.04 20.36 1.57
N LEU A 13 -20.59 19.16 1.95
CA LEU A 13 -20.54 18.73 3.34
C LEU A 13 -19.44 19.49 4.11
N GLU A 14 -19.58 19.53 5.42
CA GLU A 14 -18.57 20.14 6.29
C GLU A 14 -17.18 19.55 6.00
N TYR A 15 -16.14 20.39 5.94
CA TYR A 15 -14.75 20.02 5.54
C TYR A 15 -14.63 19.39 4.14
N GLU A 16 -15.61 19.61 3.25
CA GLU A 16 -15.65 18.97 1.92
C GLU A 16 -15.59 17.43 1.98
N LEU A 17 -16.08 16.82 3.08
CA LEU A 17 -16.09 15.37 3.23
C LEU A 17 -16.82 14.70 2.07
N PRO A 18 -16.32 13.55 1.57
CA PRO A 18 -17.00 12.83 0.50
C PRO A 18 -18.44 12.41 0.89
N PRO A 19 -19.42 12.57 0.01
CA PRO A 19 -20.80 12.21 0.30
C PRO A 19 -21.02 10.69 0.18
N PHE A 20 -20.40 9.90 1.05
CA PHE A 20 -20.41 8.43 1.00
C PHE A 20 -21.83 7.82 0.92
N ALA A 21 -22.84 8.48 1.51
CA ALA A 21 -24.21 7.98 1.48
C ALA A 21 -24.85 7.91 0.07
N VAL A 22 -24.31 8.66 -0.90
CA VAL A 22 -24.82 8.71 -2.28
C VAL A 22 -23.84 8.16 -3.30
N ILE A 23 -22.59 7.89 -2.91
CA ILE A 23 -21.60 7.26 -3.78
C ILE A 23 -21.88 5.75 -3.87
N LYS A 24 -21.89 5.24 -5.10
CA LYS A 24 -22.08 3.82 -5.42
C LYS A 24 -20.98 3.33 -6.36
N GLU A 25 -20.86 2.02 -6.47
CA GLU A 25 -19.86 1.37 -7.32
C GLU A 25 -19.96 1.82 -8.78
N GLU A 26 -21.16 2.00 -9.28
CA GLU A 26 -21.46 2.47 -10.67
C GLU A 26 -20.91 3.87 -11.00
N HIS A 27 -20.55 4.67 -9.98
CA HIS A 27 -20.04 6.01 -10.17
C HIS A 27 -18.53 6.07 -10.44
N TYR A 28 -17.76 5.05 -10.02
CA TYR A 28 -16.31 5.12 -10.05
C TYR A 28 -15.71 5.08 -11.46
N LEU A 29 -16.09 4.08 -12.29
CA LEU A 29 -15.51 3.97 -13.65
C LEU A 29 -15.85 5.18 -14.53
N PRO A 30 -17.11 5.67 -14.61
CA PRO A 30 -17.39 6.89 -15.37
C PRO A 30 -16.59 8.09 -14.88
N ALA A 31 -16.51 8.31 -13.55
CA ALA A 31 -15.75 9.41 -12.99
C ALA A 31 -14.23 9.28 -13.23
N PHE A 32 -13.71 8.04 -13.24
CA PHE A 32 -12.31 7.79 -13.59
C PHE A 32 -12.00 8.21 -15.03
N TYR A 33 -12.81 7.75 -15.99
CA TYR A 33 -12.58 8.07 -17.40
C TYR A 33 -12.76 9.55 -17.70
N GLU A 34 -13.83 10.16 -17.20
CA GLU A 34 -14.08 11.59 -17.36
C GLU A 34 -12.98 12.42 -16.70
N GLY A 35 -12.57 12.05 -15.49
CA GLY A 35 -11.50 12.72 -14.75
C GLY A 35 -10.13 12.58 -15.42
N CYS A 36 -9.82 11.46 -16.06
CA CYS A 36 -8.60 11.30 -16.84
C CYS A 36 -8.61 12.22 -18.08
N VAL A 37 -9.73 12.30 -18.79
CA VAL A 37 -9.88 13.17 -19.98
C VAL A 37 -9.75 14.64 -19.57
N GLU A 38 -10.44 15.07 -18.51
CA GLU A 38 -10.37 16.44 -17.98
C GLU A 38 -8.93 16.79 -17.57
N HIS A 39 -8.28 15.94 -16.78
CA HIS A 39 -6.91 16.18 -16.33
C HIS A 39 -5.91 16.32 -17.49
N LEU A 40 -6.01 15.44 -18.50
CA LEU A 40 -5.14 15.56 -19.69
C LEU A 40 -5.41 16.85 -20.48
N ALA A 41 -6.66 17.28 -20.57
CA ALA A 41 -7.00 18.55 -21.21
C ALA A 41 -6.45 19.75 -20.43
N GLU A 42 -6.52 19.73 -19.09
CA GLU A 42 -5.92 20.77 -18.23
C GLU A 42 -4.39 20.82 -18.40
N VAL A 43 -3.72 19.66 -18.40
CA VAL A 43 -2.27 19.59 -18.66
C VAL A 43 -1.96 20.11 -20.06
N GLN A 44 -2.74 19.73 -21.09
CA GLN A 44 -2.55 20.23 -22.45
C GLN A 44 -2.69 21.77 -22.53
N ALA A 45 -3.66 22.35 -21.81
CA ALA A 45 -3.81 23.81 -21.74
C ALA A 45 -2.58 24.50 -21.13
N ILE A 46 -1.93 23.86 -20.14
CA ILE A 46 -0.64 24.35 -19.59
C ILE A 46 0.45 24.31 -20.66
N LEU A 47 0.52 23.21 -21.43
CA LEU A 47 1.52 23.06 -22.50
C LEU A 47 1.32 24.07 -23.63
N ASP A 48 0.08 24.39 -23.96
CA ASP A 48 -0.32 25.31 -25.02
C ASP A 48 -0.24 26.80 -24.59
N THR A 49 0.05 27.08 -23.32
CA THR A 49 0.17 28.45 -22.81
C THR A 49 1.26 29.21 -23.57
N PRO A 50 0.93 30.33 -24.23
CA PRO A 50 1.89 31.12 -25.03
C PRO A 50 3.02 31.70 -24.18
N GLY A 51 4.20 31.85 -24.77
CA GLY A 51 5.35 32.49 -24.13
C GLY A 51 6.17 31.56 -23.24
N PRO A 52 7.10 32.10 -22.47
CA PRO A 52 7.99 31.31 -21.61
C PRO A 52 7.24 30.67 -20.43
N ALA A 53 7.76 29.56 -19.96
CA ALA A 53 7.31 28.98 -18.71
C ALA A 53 7.56 29.93 -17.54
N THR A 54 6.58 30.06 -16.66
CA THR A 54 6.70 30.75 -15.36
C THR A 54 6.28 29.80 -14.25
N PHE A 55 6.65 30.10 -13.01
CA PHE A 55 6.22 29.31 -11.87
C PHE A 55 4.69 29.21 -11.81
N GLU A 56 3.99 30.35 -12.01
CA GLU A 56 2.53 30.44 -11.99
C GLU A 56 1.86 29.64 -13.12
N ASN A 57 2.30 29.84 -14.39
CA ASN A 57 1.64 29.22 -15.53
C ASN A 57 2.03 27.74 -15.75
N THR A 58 2.93 27.21 -14.94
CA THR A 58 3.39 25.83 -15.06
C THR A 58 3.23 25.09 -13.74
N ILE A 59 3.94 25.45 -12.66
CA ILE A 59 3.93 24.70 -11.41
C ILE A 59 2.59 24.88 -10.68
N VAL A 60 2.17 26.13 -10.44
CA VAL A 60 0.88 26.40 -9.77
C VAL A 60 -0.31 25.89 -10.60
N ALA A 61 -0.22 25.97 -11.92
CA ALA A 61 -1.25 25.41 -12.80
C ALA A 61 -1.33 23.88 -12.70
N LEU A 62 -0.18 23.17 -12.61
CA LEU A 62 -0.15 21.72 -12.39
C LEU A 62 -0.73 21.33 -11.02
N GLU A 63 -0.42 22.07 -9.95
CA GLU A 63 -0.99 21.83 -8.61
C GLU A 63 -2.53 21.96 -8.60
N LYS A 64 -3.07 22.81 -9.47
CA LYS A 64 -4.52 23.02 -9.60
C LYS A 64 -5.20 22.01 -10.53
N SER A 65 -4.44 21.27 -11.33
CA SER A 65 -4.99 20.29 -12.28
C SER A 65 -5.41 18.96 -11.63
N GLY A 66 -6.23 18.17 -12.32
CA GLY A 66 -6.64 16.82 -11.92
C GLY A 66 -7.53 16.75 -10.69
N GLN A 67 -8.22 17.83 -10.30
CA GLN A 67 -9.03 17.88 -9.08
C GLN A 67 -10.19 16.87 -9.11
N TYR A 68 -10.85 16.70 -10.25
CA TYR A 68 -11.94 15.75 -10.41
C TYR A 68 -11.46 14.31 -10.20
N LEU A 69 -10.44 13.91 -10.97
CA LEU A 69 -9.81 12.59 -10.85
C LEU A 69 -9.32 12.34 -9.42
N GLY A 70 -8.64 13.33 -8.84
CA GLY A 70 -8.10 13.24 -7.48
C GLY A 70 -9.18 13.02 -6.41
N ARG A 71 -10.35 13.66 -6.51
CA ARG A 71 -11.48 13.42 -5.61
C ARG A 71 -11.96 11.97 -5.67
N MET A 72 -12.19 11.48 -6.89
CA MET A 72 -12.65 10.11 -7.10
C MET A 72 -11.63 9.09 -6.60
N MET A 73 -10.36 9.21 -7.00
CA MET A 73 -9.30 8.25 -6.64
C MET A 73 -9.08 8.13 -5.13
N ARG A 74 -9.09 9.26 -4.39
CA ARG A 74 -8.98 9.22 -2.92
C ARG A 74 -10.10 8.44 -2.26
N VAL A 75 -11.34 8.65 -2.71
CA VAL A 75 -12.51 7.92 -2.17
C VAL A 75 -12.47 6.45 -2.56
N PHE A 76 -12.13 6.17 -3.83
CA PHE A 76 -12.04 4.80 -4.33
C PHE A 76 -11.03 3.97 -3.53
N TYR A 77 -9.78 4.44 -3.43
CA TYR A 77 -8.75 3.69 -2.71
C TYR A 77 -8.98 3.64 -1.19
N ASN A 78 -9.61 4.65 -0.60
CA ASN A 78 -10.06 4.54 0.79
C ASN A 78 -11.05 3.39 0.96
N LYS A 79 -12.07 3.32 0.07
CA LYS A 79 -13.10 2.29 0.13
C LYS A 79 -12.54 0.90 -0.18
N SER A 80 -11.75 0.74 -1.26
CA SER A 80 -11.20 -0.57 -1.66
C SER A 80 -10.22 -1.13 -0.62
N SER A 81 -9.51 -0.28 0.12
CA SER A 81 -8.55 -0.71 1.15
C SER A 81 -9.17 -0.99 2.52
N SER A 82 -10.36 -0.46 2.83
CA SER A 82 -10.98 -0.57 4.16
C SER A 82 -12.28 -1.37 4.20
N ASP A 83 -13.03 -1.42 3.09
CA ASP A 83 -14.36 -2.04 3.00
C ASP A 83 -14.65 -2.44 1.55
N THR A 84 -13.83 -3.34 0.99
CA THR A 84 -13.94 -3.80 -0.39
C THR A 84 -15.06 -4.81 -0.59
N ASN A 85 -15.40 -5.03 -1.86
CA ASN A 85 -16.28 -6.09 -2.34
C ASN A 85 -15.88 -6.50 -3.77
N ASP A 86 -16.46 -7.58 -4.30
CA ASP A 86 -16.14 -8.11 -5.63
C ASP A 86 -16.27 -7.05 -6.75
N ALA A 87 -17.24 -6.14 -6.64
CA ALA A 87 -17.43 -5.07 -7.62
C ALA A 87 -16.29 -4.04 -7.56
N LEU A 88 -15.88 -3.61 -6.37
CA LEU A 88 -14.73 -2.70 -6.18
C LEU A 88 -13.43 -3.36 -6.63
N ASP A 89 -13.25 -4.64 -6.36
CA ASP A 89 -12.08 -5.40 -6.80
C ASP A 89 -11.99 -5.50 -8.33
N ALA A 90 -13.11 -5.69 -9.01
CA ALA A 90 -13.16 -5.67 -10.47
C ALA A 90 -12.84 -4.27 -11.04
N ILE A 91 -13.35 -3.21 -10.40
CA ILE A 91 -13.04 -1.83 -10.76
C ILE A 91 -11.55 -1.54 -10.56
N GLU A 92 -10.94 -1.98 -9.45
CA GLU A 92 -9.51 -1.77 -9.19
C GLU A 92 -8.64 -2.44 -10.25
N GLN A 93 -8.98 -3.66 -10.67
CA GLN A 93 -8.27 -4.35 -11.76
C GLN A 93 -8.28 -3.54 -13.06
N GLU A 94 -9.37 -2.86 -13.34
CA GLU A 94 -9.51 -2.03 -14.54
C GLU A 94 -8.79 -0.68 -14.39
N ILE A 95 -8.91 -0.02 -13.24
CA ILE A 95 -8.34 1.31 -12.98
C ILE A 95 -6.81 1.26 -12.87
N ALA A 96 -6.23 0.25 -12.19
CA ALA A 96 -4.82 0.25 -11.84
C ALA A 96 -3.87 0.41 -13.05
N PRO A 97 -3.95 -0.41 -14.13
CA PRO A 97 -3.08 -0.24 -15.30
C PRO A 97 -3.37 1.06 -16.06
N LYS A 98 -4.62 1.50 -16.13
CA LYS A 98 -5.02 2.74 -16.80
C LYS A 98 -4.58 3.99 -16.06
N SER A 99 -4.58 3.94 -14.72
CA SER A 99 -4.03 4.99 -13.88
C SER A 99 -2.51 5.12 -14.07
N ALA A 100 -1.79 3.99 -14.16
CA ALA A 100 -0.36 3.99 -14.48
C ALA A 100 -0.10 4.64 -15.86
N ALA A 101 -0.86 4.26 -16.87
CA ALA A 101 -0.75 4.84 -18.23
C ALA A 101 -1.08 6.34 -18.24
N HIS A 102 -2.11 6.77 -17.49
CA HIS A 102 -2.46 8.18 -17.33
C HIS A 102 -1.32 8.99 -16.68
N GLN A 103 -0.74 8.48 -15.60
CA GLN A 103 0.41 9.10 -14.94
C GLN A 103 1.62 9.19 -15.87
N ASP A 104 1.89 8.14 -16.64
CA ASP A 104 2.99 8.13 -17.63
C ASP A 104 2.74 9.11 -18.78
N ALA A 105 1.50 9.29 -19.22
CA ALA A 105 1.16 10.28 -20.23
C ALA A 105 1.54 11.72 -19.82
N ILE A 106 1.43 12.04 -18.55
CA ILE A 106 1.82 13.35 -17.98
C ILE A 106 3.31 13.39 -17.66
N SER A 107 3.77 12.45 -16.82
CA SER A 107 5.12 12.50 -16.26
C SER A 107 6.24 12.24 -17.28
N LEU A 108 5.94 11.56 -18.40
CA LEU A 108 6.88 11.29 -19.49
C LEU A 108 6.70 12.24 -20.69
N ASN A 109 5.87 13.27 -20.54
CA ASN A 109 5.64 14.25 -21.61
C ASN A 109 6.89 15.11 -21.81
N PRO A 110 7.52 15.10 -23.00
CA PRO A 110 8.78 15.81 -23.23
C PRO A 110 8.61 17.34 -23.23
N VAL A 111 7.44 17.86 -23.63
CA VAL A 111 7.15 19.29 -23.60
C VAL A 111 7.00 19.79 -22.18
N LEU A 112 6.26 19.04 -21.33
CA LEU A 112 6.13 19.34 -19.91
C LEU A 112 7.50 19.30 -19.21
N PHE A 113 8.26 18.24 -19.46
CA PHE A 113 9.62 18.12 -18.92
C PHE A 113 10.49 19.31 -19.29
N LYS A 114 10.46 19.71 -20.57
CA LYS A 114 11.23 20.89 -21.01
C LYS A 114 10.80 22.17 -20.30
N ARG A 115 9.50 22.43 -20.16
CA ARG A 115 8.99 23.63 -19.45
C ARG A 115 9.49 23.66 -17.99
N ILE A 116 9.40 22.54 -17.29
CA ILE A 116 9.83 22.43 -15.87
C ILE A 116 11.36 22.51 -15.77
N LYS A 117 12.09 21.92 -16.71
CA LYS A 117 13.55 22.00 -16.77
C LYS A 117 14.03 23.44 -17.01
N ASP A 118 13.41 24.17 -17.94
CA ASP A 118 13.76 25.57 -18.21
C ASP A 118 13.58 26.43 -16.93
N LEU A 119 12.50 26.22 -16.16
CA LEU A 119 12.29 26.88 -14.87
C LEU A 119 13.33 26.47 -13.82
N TYR A 120 13.64 25.18 -13.74
CA TYR A 120 14.63 24.67 -12.79
C TYR A 120 16.03 25.20 -13.08
N ASP A 121 16.42 25.27 -14.34
CA ASP A 121 17.72 25.82 -14.75
C ASP A 121 17.83 27.35 -14.43
N ALA A 122 16.71 28.06 -14.48
CA ALA A 122 16.63 29.48 -14.18
C ALA A 122 16.31 29.80 -12.69
N ARG A 123 16.14 28.83 -11.82
CA ARG A 123 15.57 28.94 -10.46
C ARG A 123 16.18 30.04 -9.59
N GLU A 124 17.51 30.23 -9.68
CA GLU A 124 18.22 31.26 -8.90
C GLU A 124 17.80 32.70 -9.28
N SER A 125 17.30 32.89 -10.50
CA SER A 125 16.88 34.21 -11.03
C SER A 125 15.37 34.47 -10.91
N LEU A 126 14.57 33.45 -10.49
CA LEU A 126 13.11 33.55 -10.43
C LEU A 126 12.61 34.30 -9.19
N GLY A 127 13.46 34.54 -8.19
CA GLY A 127 13.07 35.21 -6.94
C GLY A 127 12.04 34.41 -6.11
N LEU A 128 12.02 33.09 -6.22
CA LEU A 128 11.10 32.23 -5.48
C LEU A 128 11.43 32.25 -3.99
N ASN A 129 10.40 32.14 -3.15
CA ASN A 129 10.59 31.84 -1.74
C ASN A 129 11.06 30.38 -1.55
N SER A 130 11.41 30.01 -0.33
CA SER A 130 11.97 28.67 -0.04
C SER A 130 11.00 27.51 -0.34
N GLU A 131 9.70 27.71 -0.16
CA GLU A 131 8.66 26.72 -0.40
C GLU A 131 8.46 26.52 -1.91
N ASP A 132 8.31 27.58 -2.65
CA ASP A 132 8.16 27.55 -4.12
C ASP A 132 9.41 26.98 -4.81
N ALA A 133 10.60 27.35 -4.34
CA ALA A 133 11.86 26.82 -4.85
C ALA A 133 11.96 25.31 -4.60
N TRP A 134 11.56 24.85 -3.40
CA TRP A 134 11.52 23.43 -3.07
C TRP A 134 10.49 22.67 -3.93
N LEU A 135 9.30 23.25 -4.13
CA LEU A 135 8.25 22.64 -4.98
C LEU A 135 8.74 22.46 -6.42
N LEU A 136 9.37 23.49 -7.00
CA LEU A 136 9.96 23.41 -8.35
C LEU A 136 11.03 22.32 -8.43
N GLU A 137 11.91 22.24 -7.43
CA GLU A 137 12.94 21.21 -7.35
C GLU A 137 12.33 19.81 -7.27
N ARG A 138 11.25 19.64 -6.48
CA ARG A 138 10.51 18.35 -6.37
C ARG A 138 9.92 17.95 -7.72
N TYR A 139 9.22 18.84 -8.40
CA TYR A 139 8.68 18.55 -9.73
C TYR A 139 9.76 18.10 -10.71
N PHE A 140 10.89 18.81 -10.76
CA PHE A 140 11.99 18.45 -11.64
C PHE A 140 12.60 17.09 -11.29
N LYS A 141 12.92 16.86 -10.01
CA LYS A 141 13.51 15.59 -9.55
C LYS A 141 12.54 14.42 -9.73
N ASP A 142 11.26 14.62 -9.49
CA ASP A 142 10.23 13.59 -9.67
C ASP A 142 10.07 13.20 -11.14
N LEU A 143 10.10 14.16 -12.07
CA LEU A 143 10.07 13.86 -13.50
C LEU A 143 11.32 13.11 -13.96
N ILE A 144 12.50 13.49 -13.47
CA ILE A 144 13.75 12.73 -13.71
C ILE A 144 13.61 11.30 -13.18
N HIS A 145 13.14 11.14 -11.96
CA HIS A 145 12.96 9.84 -11.33
C HIS A 145 11.93 8.97 -12.07
N LYS A 146 10.90 9.58 -12.63
CA LYS A 146 9.89 8.90 -13.47
C LYS A 146 10.36 8.61 -14.89
N GLY A 147 11.47 9.20 -15.36
CA GLY A 147 12.08 8.88 -16.65
C GLY A 147 11.81 9.91 -17.76
N ALA A 148 11.36 11.13 -17.46
CA ALA A 148 11.09 12.14 -18.45
C ALA A 148 12.33 12.52 -19.31
N HIS A 149 13.54 12.33 -18.77
CA HIS A 149 14.81 12.56 -19.45
C HIS A 149 15.25 11.42 -20.39
N LEU A 150 14.56 10.29 -20.36
CA LEU A 150 14.90 9.13 -21.17
C LEU A 150 14.63 9.38 -22.67
N THR A 151 15.31 8.64 -23.53
CA THR A 151 15.05 8.63 -24.97
C THR A 151 13.65 8.08 -25.26
N GLU A 152 13.13 8.37 -26.45
CA GLU A 152 11.79 7.88 -26.86
C GLU A 152 11.66 6.36 -26.74
N ALA A 153 12.65 5.61 -27.25
CA ALA A 153 12.64 4.15 -27.16
C ALA A 153 12.65 3.65 -25.71
N GLN A 154 13.41 4.30 -24.82
CA GLN A 154 13.41 3.96 -23.40
C GLN A 154 12.09 4.32 -22.71
N ARG A 155 11.44 5.44 -23.07
CA ARG A 155 10.12 5.81 -22.52
C ARG A 155 9.02 4.82 -22.96
N VAL A 156 9.05 4.36 -24.21
CA VAL A 156 8.11 3.31 -24.69
C VAL A 156 8.27 2.06 -23.82
N ARG A 157 9.52 1.59 -23.66
CA ARG A 157 9.79 0.41 -22.82
C ARG A 157 9.41 0.61 -21.36
N LEU A 158 9.67 1.81 -20.80
CA LEU A 158 9.31 2.15 -19.42
C LEU A 158 7.79 2.08 -19.19
N LYS A 159 6.97 2.57 -20.14
CA LYS A 159 5.51 2.49 -20.07
C LYS A 159 5.02 1.04 -20.02
N GLU A 160 5.55 0.18 -20.88
CA GLU A 160 5.22 -1.26 -20.88
C GLU A 160 5.57 -1.89 -19.52
N LEU A 161 6.75 -1.59 -18.96
CA LEU A 161 7.18 -2.10 -17.67
C LEU A 161 6.27 -1.61 -16.52
N ASN A 162 5.87 -0.35 -16.54
CA ASN A 162 5.00 0.23 -15.52
C ASN A 162 3.60 -0.39 -15.54
N GLU A 163 3.02 -0.57 -16.73
CA GLU A 163 1.70 -1.20 -16.90
C GLU A 163 1.72 -2.66 -16.42
N GLU A 164 2.73 -3.43 -16.84
CA GLU A 164 2.88 -4.83 -16.43
C GLU A 164 3.13 -4.95 -14.92
N LEU A 165 3.99 -4.11 -14.34
CA LEU A 165 4.22 -4.08 -12.90
C LEU A 165 2.98 -3.71 -12.11
N SER A 166 2.17 -2.75 -12.58
CA SER A 166 0.91 -2.38 -11.94
C SER A 166 -0.07 -3.55 -11.90
N SER A 167 -0.23 -4.26 -13.01
CA SER A 167 -1.09 -5.46 -13.09
C SER A 167 -0.61 -6.58 -12.16
N LEU A 168 0.70 -6.84 -12.13
CA LEU A 168 1.28 -7.85 -11.24
C LEU A 168 1.16 -7.49 -9.76
N GLN A 169 1.25 -6.21 -9.40
CA GLN A 169 1.05 -5.76 -8.01
C GLN A 169 -0.39 -6.00 -7.56
N THR A 170 -1.37 -5.68 -8.40
CA THR A 170 -2.79 -5.94 -8.12
C THR A 170 -3.03 -7.45 -7.96
N GLN A 171 -2.51 -8.27 -8.87
CA GLN A 171 -2.59 -9.73 -8.76
C GLN A 171 -1.96 -10.25 -7.47
N PHE A 172 -0.76 -9.77 -7.12
CA PHE A 172 -0.06 -10.15 -5.90
C PHE A 172 -0.91 -9.90 -4.65
N SER A 173 -1.51 -8.71 -4.55
CA SER A 173 -2.34 -8.32 -3.41
C SER A 173 -3.62 -9.18 -3.32
N LYS A 174 -4.25 -9.46 -4.46
CA LYS A 174 -5.44 -10.34 -4.51
C LYS A 174 -5.15 -11.75 -4.08
N ASN A 175 -4.05 -12.33 -4.54
CA ASN A 175 -3.64 -13.66 -4.14
C ASN A 175 -3.39 -13.75 -2.62
N VAL A 176 -2.76 -12.72 -2.03
CA VAL A 176 -2.58 -12.64 -0.57
C VAL A 176 -3.93 -12.55 0.15
N LEU A 177 -4.86 -11.75 -0.35
CA LEU A 177 -6.19 -11.60 0.27
C LEU A 177 -6.99 -12.90 0.19
N ALA A 178 -7.01 -13.55 -0.98
CA ALA A 178 -7.70 -14.83 -1.18
C ALA A 178 -7.16 -15.90 -0.23
N ASP A 179 -5.84 -16.07 -0.15
CA ASP A 179 -5.22 -17.03 0.77
C ASP A 179 -5.40 -16.64 2.25
N THR A 180 -5.47 -15.35 2.57
CA THR A 180 -5.79 -14.89 3.93
C THR A 180 -7.18 -15.37 4.37
N ASN A 181 -8.13 -15.36 3.45
CA ASN A 181 -9.48 -15.85 3.71
C ASN A 181 -9.57 -17.40 3.75
N ASP A 182 -8.87 -18.07 2.84
CA ASP A 182 -8.91 -19.52 2.69
C ASP A 182 -8.18 -20.26 3.85
N LEU A 183 -7.11 -19.66 4.37
CA LEU A 183 -6.32 -20.19 5.49
C LEU A 183 -6.94 -19.92 6.88
N ALA A 184 -8.13 -19.32 6.95
CA ALA A 184 -8.82 -19.14 8.23
C ALA A 184 -9.03 -20.50 8.92
N VAL A 185 -8.73 -20.57 10.22
CA VAL A 185 -8.76 -21.82 10.98
C VAL A 185 -10.14 -22.05 11.56
N LEU A 186 -10.78 -23.15 11.15
CA LEU A 186 -11.99 -23.65 11.78
C LEU A 186 -11.64 -24.42 13.06
N VAL A 187 -12.40 -24.16 14.11
CA VAL A 187 -12.29 -24.75 15.44
C VAL A 187 -13.61 -25.44 15.79
N ASP A 188 -13.55 -26.65 16.33
CA ASP A 188 -14.72 -27.51 16.53
C ASP A 188 -15.45 -27.23 17.85
N SER A 189 -14.78 -26.63 18.85
CA SER A 189 -15.41 -26.34 20.14
C SER A 189 -14.93 -25.03 20.76
N ALA A 190 -15.75 -24.41 21.62
CA ALA A 190 -15.40 -23.18 22.32
C ALA A 190 -14.28 -23.40 23.35
N GLU A 191 -14.12 -24.60 23.88
CA GLU A 191 -13.08 -24.99 24.85
C GLU A 191 -11.68 -24.86 24.22
N GLU A 192 -11.55 -25.09 22.91
CA GLU A 192 -10.29 -24.93 22.21
C GLU A 192 -9.85 -23.45 22.12
N LEU A 193 -10.78 -22.51 22.34
CA LEU A 193 -10.57 -21.05 22.34
C LEU A 193 -10.36 -20.50 23.76
N ASP A 194 -10.09 -21.34 24.75
CA ASP A 194 -9.78 -20.90 26.10
C ASP A 194 -8.67 -19.86 26.12
N GLY A 195 -8.81 -18.85 26.98
CA GLY A 195 -7.94 -17.66 27.06
C GLY A 195 -8.42 -16.46 26.22
N LEU A 196 -9.34 -16.67 25.28
CA LEU A 196 -9.99 -15.55 24.57
C LEU A 196 -11.16 -14.97 25.38
N SER A 197 -11.42 -13.69 25.21
CA SER A 197 -12.60 -13.04 25.80
C SER A 197 -13.91 -13.59 25.20
N GLU A 198 -15.02 -13.46 25.94
CA GLU A 198 -16.35 -13.84 25.46
C GLU A 198 -16.70 -13.15 24.13
N ASN A 199 -16.31 -11.88 23.97
CA ASN A 199 -16.54 -11.11 22.74
C ASN A 199 -15.75 -11.72 21.55
N GLN A 200 -14.49 -12.13 21.76
CA GLN A 200 -13.68 -12.76 20.72
C GLN A 200 -14.25 -14.13 20.33
N ILE A 201 -14.71 -14.93 21.30
CA ILE A 201 -15.35 -16.23 21.03
C ILE A 201 -16.67 -16.04 20.28
N ALA A 202 -17.49 -15.03 20.67
CA ALA A 202 -18.73 -14.71 19.97
C ALA A 202 -18.48 -14.23 18.53
N ALA A 203 -17.46 -13.40 18.33
CA ALA A 203 -17.05 -12.95 16.99
C ALA A 203 -16.57 -14.11 16.10
N ALA A 204 -15.77 -15.04 16.66
CA ALA A 204 -15.34 -16.23 15.95
C ALA A 204 -16.53 -17.13 15.55
N LYS A 205 -17.55 -17.24 16.43
CA LYS A 205 -18.79 -17.97 16.14
C LYS A 205 -19.56 -17.33 15.00
N ALA A 206 -19.73 -16.01 15.04
CA ALA A 206 -20.41 -15.25 13.97
C ALA A 206 -19.68 -15.41 12.63
N ALA A 207 -18.34 -15.26 12.62
CA ALA A 207 -17.54 -15.42 11.42
C ALA A 207 -17.62 -16.81 10.80
N ALA A 208 -17.72 -17.86 11.61
CA ALA A 208 -17.95 -19.23 11.14
C ALA A 208 -19.34 -19.39 10.51
N LYS A 209 -20.35 -18.85 11.16
CA LYS A 209 -21.73 -18.86 10.66
C LYS A 209 -21.87 -18.14 9.31
N ASP A 210 -21.25 -16.98 9.15
CA ASP A 210 -21.26 -16.21 7.90
C ASP A 210 -20.64 -16.99 6.73
N ARG A 211 -19.81 -17.99 7.03
CA ARG A 211 -19.22 -18.91 6.05
C ARG A 211 -19.91 -20.28 5.98
N GLY A 212 -21.10 -20.41 6.57
CA GLY A 212 -21.92 -21.63 6.50
C GLY A 212 -21.51 -22.75 7.48
N HIS A 213 -20.79 -22.41 8.55
CA HIS A 213 -20.33 -23.35 9.59
C HIS A 213 -21.00 -23.03 10.94
N ASP A 214 -22.29 -23.31 11.06
CA ASP A 214 -23.11 -22.93 12.23
C ASP A 214 -22.61 -23.52 13.57
N ASP A 215 -22.02 -24.70 13.56
CA ASP A 215 -21.57 -25.42 14.76
C ASP A 215 -20.11 -25.19 15.12
N LYS A 216 -19.37 -24.35 14.34
CA LYS A 216 -17.93 -24.12 14.51
C LYS A 216 -17.61 -22.67 14.88
N TRP A 217 -16.34 -22.42 15.14
CA TRP A 217 -15.73 -21.10 15.32
C TRP A 217 -14.66 -20.88 14.26
N LEU A 218 -14.47 -19.64 13.79
CA LEU A 218 -13.50 -19.32 12.77
C LEU A 218 -12.52 -18.27 13.26
N ILE A 219 -11.23 -18.59 13.21
CA ILE A 219 -10.15 -17.63 13.45
C ILE A 219 -9.62 -17.16 12.09
N GLY A 220 -9.88 -15.89 11.77
CA GLY A 220 -9.40 -15.27 10.54
C GLY A 220 -7.88 -15.02 10.57
N MET A 221 -7.26 -14.91 9.38
CA MET A 221 -5.82 -14.69 9.23
C MET A 221 -5.46 -13.23 8.97
N VAL A 222 -6.39 -12.28 9.14
CA VAL A 222 -6.10 -10.84 9.11
C VAL A 222 -5.38 -10.43 10.40
N ASN A 223 -4.54 -9.39 10.33
CA ASN A 223 -3.66 -8.99 11.44
C ASN A 223 -4.40 -8.73 12.77
N PHE A 224 -5.60 -8.16 12.70
CA PHE A 224 -6.40 -7.84 13.89
C PHE A 224 -7.15 -9.02 14.51
N THR A 225 -7.28 -10.14 13.82
CA THR A 225 -7.97 -11.35 14.33
C THR A 225 -7.01 -12.50 14.58
N GLY A 226 -5.99 -12.70 13.75
CA GLY A 226 -5.05 -13.81 13.87
C GLY A 226 -3.93 -13.55 14.89
N ASN A 227 -3.23 -12.44 14.79
CA ASN A 227 -2.09 -12.16 15.66
C ASN A 227 -2.46 -11.86 17.12
N PRO A 228 -3.46 -11.00 17.42
CA PRO A 228 -3.89 -10.77 18.80
C PRO A 228 -4.44 -12.01 19.51
N VAL A 229 -5.01 -12.94 18.76
CA VAL A 229 -5.48 -14.23 19.31
C VAL A 229 -4.31 -15.03 19.89
N LEU A 230 -3.12 -14.98 19.29
CA LEU A 230 -1.95 -15.71 19.75
C LEU A 230 -1.45 -15.22 21.13
N ASP A 231 -1.76 -14.00 21.53
CA ASP A 231 -1.33 -13.43 22.82
C ASP A 231 -2.14 -13.97 24.00
N SER A 232 -3.36 -14.43 23.76
CA SER A 232 -4.31 -14.85 24.81
C SER A 232 -4.68 -16.33 24.76
N LEU A 233 -4.66 -16.95 23.58
CA LEU A 233 -5.10 -18.33 23.37
C LEU A 233 -4.23 -19.33 24.14
N THR A 234 -4.81 -20.09 25.09
CA THR A 234 -4.06 -21.06 25.92
C THR A 234 -3.69 -22.33 25.16
N ASN A 235 -4.47 -22.72 24.17
CA ASN A 235 -4.24 -23.92 23.36
C ASN A 235 -3.01 -23.76 22.47
N ARG A 236 -1.88 -24.38 22.89
CA ARG A 236 -0.58 -24.27 22.19
C ARG A 236 -0.59 -24.84 20.78
N GLU A 237 -1.26 -25.98 20.57
CA GLU A 237 -1.34 -26.62 19.25
C GLU A 237 -2.14 -25.74 18.26
N LEU A 238 -3.19 -25.09 18.75
CA LEU A 238 -3.96 -24.17 17.93
C LEU A 238 -3.16 -22.90 17.61
N ARG A 239 -2.38 -22.34 18.58
CA ARG A 239 -1.42 -21.24 18.30
C ARG A 239 -0.44 -21.64 17.21
N LYS A 240 0.15 -22.83 17.31
CA LYS A 240 1.07 -23.39 16.30
C LYS A 240 0.41 -23.43 14.93
N LYS A 241 -0.78 -24.04 14.84
CA LYS A 241 -1.53 -24.13 13.58
C LYS A 241 -1.78 -22.76 12.96
N ILE A 242 -2.28 -21.80 13.74
CA ILE A 242 -2.54 -20.42 13.27
C ILE A 242 -1.25 -19.77 12.74
N MET A 243 -0.15 -19.89 13.48
CA MET A 243 1.14 -19.33 13.08
C MET A 243 1.69 -19.98 11.80
N GLU A 244 1.62 -21.31 11.69
CA GLU A 244 2.09 -22.05 10.52
C GLU A 244 1.24 -21.73 9.30
N ASP A 245 -0.08 -21.76 9.40
CA ASP A 245 -1.00 -21.42 8.32
C ASP A 245 -0.81 -19.95 7.87
N SER A 246 -0.56 -19.03 8.81
CA SER A 246 -0.31 -17.61 8.48
C SER A 246 0.91 -17.40 7.56
N LYS A 247 1.91 -18.27 7.64
CA LYS A 247 3.13 -18.23 6.80
C LYS A 247 2.91 -18.79 5.38
N LEU A 248 1.77 -19.44 5.16
CA LEU A 248 1.44 -20.06 3.87
C LEU A 248 0.69 -19.12 2.92
N LYS A 249 0.33 -17.91 3.36
CA LYS A 249 -0.40 -16.93 2.54
C LYS A 249 0.34 -16.67 1.23
N ALA A 250 -0.34 -16.91 0.11
CA ALA A 250 0.17 -16.79 -1.25
C ALA A 250 1.50 -17.56 -1.51
N ASN A 251 1.74 -18.62 -0.75
CA ASN A 251 2.94 -19.46 -0.82
C ASN A 251 2.60 -20.97 -0.91
N ARG A 252 1.37 -21.31 -1.26
CA ARG A 252 0.89 -22.68 -1.50
C ARG A 252 0.89 -23.00 -2.99
N PRO A 253 0.96 -24.29 -3.39
CA PRO A 253 0.85 -24.70 -4.78
C PRO A 253 -0.62 -24.68 -5.26
N ASN A 254 -1.23 -23.51 -5.33
CA ASN A 254 -2.59 -23.24 -5.79
C ASN A 254 -2.61 -22.03 -6.73
N GLU A 255 -3.80 -21.60 -7.17
CA GLU A 255 -3.98 -20.43 -8.05
C GLU A 255 -3.52 -19.11 -7.44
N ASN A 256 -3.39 -19.04 -6.11
CA ASN A 256 -2.94 -17.86 -5.37
C ASN A 256 -1.41 -17.86 -5.10
N ASP A 257 -0.63 -18.78 -5.68
CA ASP A 257 0.82 -18.84 -5.49
C ASP A 257 1.51 -17.59 -6.08
N ASN A 258 2.05 -16.74 -5.21
CA ASN A 258 2.74 -15.52 -5.62
C ASN A 258 4.22 -15.72 -6.01
N LYS A 259 4.79 -16.90 -5.89
CA LYS A 259 6.20 -17.12 -6.28
C LYS A 259 6.49 -16.76 -7.74
N PRO A 260 5.68 -17.20 -8.74
CA PRO A 260 5.88 -16.79 -10.13
C PRO A 260 5.68 -15.29 -10.35
N VAL A 261 4.66 -14.70 -9.70
CA VAL A 261 4.36 -13.26 -9.78
C VAL A 261 5.53 -12.45 -9.21
N LEU A 262 6.03 -12.80 -8.03
CA LEU A 262 7.17 -12.16 -7.39
C LEU A 262 8.43 -12.21 -8.25
N LEU A 263 8.77 -13.39 -8.80
CA LEU A 263 9.93 -13.55 -9.67
C LEU A 263 9.84 -12.68 -10.92
N LYS A 264 8.65 -12.57 -11.50
CA LYS A 264 8.42 -11.70 -12.66
C LYS A 264 8.57 -10.22 -12.28
N MET A 265 7.97 -9.79 -11.17
CA MET A 265 8.11 -8.42 -10.68
C MET A 265 9.58 -8.05 -10.40
N VAL A 266 10.36 -8.94 -9.80
CA VAL A 266 11.79 -8.71 -9.52
C VAL A 266 12.58 -8.50 -10.81
N LYS A 267 12.34 -9.33 -11.85
CA LYS A 267 12.98 -9.18 -13.16
C LYS A 267 12.63 -7.86 -13.84
N LEU A 268 11.35 -7.48 -13.87
CA LEU A 268 10.90 -6.22 -14.47
C LEU A 268 11.43 -5.01 -13.71
N ARG A 269 11.49 -5.06 -12.38
CA ARG A 269 12.08 -4.01 -11.54
C ARG A 269 13.57 -3.84 -11.79
N ALA A 270 14.32 -4.93 -11.98
CA ALA A 270 15.73 -4.90 -12.34
C ALA A 270 15.95 -4.29 -13.74
N GLU A 271 15.13 -4.67 -14.72
CA GLU A 271 15.15 -4.08 -16.06
C GLU A 271 14.85 -2.57 -16.00
N ARG A 272 13.81 -2.17 -15.26
CA ARG A 272 13.45 -0.77 -15.08
C ARG A 272 14.61 0.04 -14.48
N ALA A 273 15.27 -0.47 -13.43
CA ALA A 273 16.42 0.21 -12.82
C ALA A 273 17.54 0.47 -13.84
N LYS A 274 17.81 -0.48 -14.73
CA LYS A 274 18.84 -0.34 -15.79
C LYS A 274 18.51 0.78 -16.78
N LEU A 275 17.22 1.03 -17.09
CA LEU A 275 16.83 2.18 -17.94
C LEU A 275 17.28 3.51 -17.34
N PHE A 276 17.34 3.61 -16.00
CA PHE A 276 17.81 4.77 -15.26
C PHE A 276 19.31 4.76 -14.95
N GLY A 277 20.07 3.81 -15.53
CA GLY A 277 21.51 3.67 -15.25
C GLY A 277 21.84 3.21 -13.83
N LYS A 278 20.85 2.58 -13.13
CA LYS A 278 21.01 2.05 -11.77
C LYS A 278 21.30 0.55 -11.80
N GLU A 279 22.15 0.09 -10.89
CA GLU A 279 22.48 -1.33 -10.79
C GLU A 279 21.32 -2.14 -10.22
N THR A 280 20.60 -1.57 -9.24
CA THR A 280 19.50 -2.24 -8.53
C THR A 280 18.23 -1.40 -8.45
N HIS A 281 17.10 -2.08 -8.28
CA HIS A 281 15.82 -1.42 -8.01
C HIS A 281 15.86 -0.62 -6.71
N ALA A 282 16.55 -1.11 -5.68
CA ALA A 282 16.71 -0.39 -4.41
C ALA A 282 17.43 0.95 -4.62
N GLU A 283 18.51 0.98 -5.41
CA GLU A 283 19.22 2.21 -5.74
C GLU A 283 18.32 3.23 -6.46
N HIS A 284 17.50 2.76 -7.40
CA HIS A 284 16.53 3.63 -8.08
C HIS A 284 15.49 4.21 -7.11
N VAL A 285 14.86 3.38 -6.29
CA VAL A 285 13.77 3.82 -5.40
C VAL A 285 14.26 4.70 -4.26
N ILE A 286 15.40 4.34 -3.64
CA ILE A 286 15.93 5.04 -2.46
C ILE A 286 16.49 6.43 -2.81
N ALA A 287 16.87 6.66 -4.07
CA ALA A 287 17.45 7.93 -4.51
C ALA A 287 16.61 9.19 -4.21
N VAL A 288 15.28 9.03 -4.07
CA VAL A 288 14.35 10.13 -3.74
C VAL A 288 13.76 10.02 -2.32
N GLN A 289 14.30 9.12 -1.50
CA GLN A 289 13.89 8.93 -0.10
C GLN A 289 14.93 9.53 0.86
N THR A 290 14.58 9.65 2.13
CA THR A 290 15.46 10.22 3.17
C THR A 290 16.83 9.54 3.26
N ALA A 291 16.92 8.25 2.95
CA ALA A 291 18.19 7.51 2.96
C ALA A 291 19.09 7.80 1.76
N GLU A 292 18.55 8.26 0.63
CA GLU A 292 19.22 8.64 -0.62
C GLU A 292 20.04 7.52 -1.30
N HIS A 293 20.65 6.62 -0.53
CA HIS A 293 21.47 5.52 -1.04
C HIS A 293 21.30 4.24 -0.22
N PRO A 294 21.29 3.04 -0.85
CA PRO A 294 21.19 1.77 -0.14
C PRO A 294 22.25 1.57 0.95
N ASP A 295 23.48 2.08 0.78
CA ASP A 295 24.53 1.96 1.77
C ASP A 295 24.19 2.66 3.09
N ASN A 296 23.44 3.79 3.05
CA ASN A 296 22.96 4.46 4.25
C ASN A 296 21.96 3.59 5.02
N VAL A 297 21.08 2.88 4.30
CA VAL A 297 20.16 1.90 4.89
C VAL A 297 20.94 0.76 5.53
N HIS A 298 21.92 0.19 4.81
CA HIS A 298 22.76 -0.87 5.34
C HIS A 298 23.58 -0.43 6.56
N ALA A 299 24.12 0.78 6.56
CA ALA A 299 24.86 1.33 7.69
C ALA A 299 23.97 1.44 8.94
N MET A 300 22.75 1.97 8.77
CA MET A 300 21.75 2.05 9.85
C MET A 300 21.39 0.65 10.39
N LEU A 301 21.04 -0.29 9.52
CA LEU A 301 20.67 -1.64 9.92
C LEU A 301 21.83 -2.36 10.64
N ARG A 302 23.06 -2.27 10.16
CA ARG A 302 24.23 -2.86 10.81
C ARG A 302 24.48 -2.27 12.20
N LYS A 303 24.16 -0.98 12.40
CA LYS A 303 24.26 -0.33 13.71
C LYS A 303 23.21 -0.83 14.70
N ILE A 304 21.97 -1.07 14.24
CA ILE A 304 20.84 -1.43 15.10
C ILE A 304 20.77 -2.95 15.36
N ALA A 305 21.02 -3.78 14.35
CA ALA A 305 20.82 -5.22 14.40
C ALA A 305 21.53 -5.93 15.57
N PRO A 306 22.77 -5.61 15.94
CA PRO A 306 23.43 -6.28 17.07
C PRO A 306 22.73 -5.99 18.40
N ALA A 307 22.23 -4.77 18.61
CA ALA A 307 21.50 -4.40 19.82
C ALA A 307 20.13 -5.09 19.88
N ALA A 308 19.39 -5.07 18.77
CA ALA A 308 18.10 -5.77 18.66
C ALA A 308 18.27 -7.28 18.91
N ALA A 309 19.28 -7.92 18.32
CA ALA A 309 19.53 -9.34 18.53
C ALA A 309 19.89 -9.68 19.98
N ARG A 310 20.64 -8.81 20.69
CA ARG A 310 20.93 -9.01 22.13
C ARG A 310 19.67 -8.91 22.95
N ASN A 311 18.82 -7.89 22.69
CA ASN A 311 17.56 -7.71 23.39
C ASN A 311 16.63 -8.91 23.18
N ALA A 312 16.43 -9.33 21.92
CA ALA A 312 15.59 -10.49 21.59
C ALA A 312 16.07 -11.78 22.30
N LYS A 313 17.38 -11.99 22.42
CA LYS A 313 17.93 -13.15 23.17
C LYS A 313 17.64 -13.03 24.67
N ALA A 314 17.79 -11.86 25.27
CA ALA A 314 17.48 -11.64 26.69
C ALA A 314 15.99 -11.83 26.96
N GLU A 315 15.14 -11.31 26.10
CA GLU A 315 13.68 -11.50 26.17
C GLU A 315 13.32 -12.99 26.03
N ALA A 316 13.91 -13.73 25.07
CA ALA A 316 13.69 -15.17 24.93
C ALA A 316 14.01 -15.97 26.20
N GLU A 317 15.10 -15.62 26.91
CA GLU A 317 15.46 -16.26 28.17
C GLU A 317 14.44 -15.95 29.28
N ASP A 318 13.93 -14.72 29.36
CA ASP A 318 12.87 -14.36 30.30
C ASP A 318 11.56 -15.11 30.02
N LEU A 319 11.17 -15.20 28.72
CA LEU A 319 9.99 -15.97 28.30
C LEU A 319 10.15 -17.44 28.63
N LYS A 320 11.33 -18.03 28.37
CA LYS A 320 11.63 -19.44 28.71
C LYS A 320 11.52 -19.70 30.21
N LYS A 321 12.01 -18.77 31.05
CA LYS A 321 11.87 -18.88 32.51
C LYS A 321 10.41 -18.87 32.97
N SER A 322 9.62 -17.94 32.43
CA SER A 322 8.20 -17.83 32.73
C SER A 322 7.42 -19.07 32.25
N ALA A 323 7.72 -19.56 31.05
CA ALA A 323 7.04 -20.69 30.45
C ALA A 323 7.41 -22.06 31.07
N GLY A 324 8.65 -22.21 31.54
CA GLY A 324 9.20 -23.52 31.98
C GLY A 324 9.44 -24.51 30.81
N ILE A 325 9.37 -24.06 29.57
CA ILE A 325 9.56 -24.83 28.34
C ILE A 325 10.43 -24.08 27.32
N ASP A 326 10.90 -24.78 26.30
CA ASP A 326 11.52 -24.13 25.16
C ASP A 326 10.46 -23.35 24.36
N ILE A 327 10.79 -22.06 24.04
CA ILE A 327 9.90 -21.11 23.36
C ILE A 327 10.05 -21.25 21.86
N GLU A 328 8.93 -21.44 21.19
CA GLU A 328 8.79 -21.43 19.75
C GLU A 328 8.13 -20.13 19.25
N SER A 329 8.13 -19.89 17.95
CA SER A 329 7.58 -18.64 17.39
C SER A 329 6.09 -18.42 17.72
N TRP A 330 5.30 -19.48 17.86
CA TRP A 330 3.88 -19.42 18.25
C TRP A 330 3.65 -19.21 19.75
N ASP A 331 4.69 -19.30 20.56
CA ASP A 331 4.64 -19.10 22.00
C ASP A 331 5.01 -17.66 22.41
N TRP A 332 5.72 -16.94 21.51
CA TRP A 332 6.33 -15.66 21.83
C TRP A 332 5.30 -14.62 22.31
N GLY A 333 4.22 -14.39 21.55
CA GLY A 333 3.17 -13.44 21.91
C GLY A 333 2.52 -13.80 23.25
N PHE A 334 2.14 -15.06 23.40
CA PHE A 334 1.48 -15.58 24.62
C PHE A 334 2.30 -15.35 25.89
N TYR A 335 3.56 -15.76 25.89
CA TYR A 335 4.41 -15.57 27.07
C TYR A 335 4.89 -14.14 27.25
N THR A 336 5.00 -13.35 26.19
CA THR A 336 5.25 -11.91 26.29
C THR A 336 4.13 -11.22 27.07
N GLU A 337 2.87 -11.56 26.78
CA GLU A 337 1.72 -11.01 27.51
C GLU A 337 1.76 -11.43 28.99
N GLN A 338 2.03 -12.69 29.30
CA GLN A 338 2.14 -13.15 30.67
C GLN A 338 3.24 -12.44 31.44
N VAL A 339 4.44 -12.32 30.86
CA VAL A 339 5.56 -11.59 31.48
C VAL A 339 5.24 -10.11 31.68
N ARG A 340 4.51 -9.49 30.74
CA ARG A 340 4.07 -8.09 30.85
C ARG A 340 3.09 -7.90 32.00
N VAL A 341 2.08 -8.75 32.12
CA VAL A 341 1.15 -8.73 33.24
C VAL A 341 1.87 -8.97 34.57
N GLU A 342 2.75 -9.97 34.62
CA GLU A 342 3.49 -10.33 35.84
C GLU A 342 4.43 -9.20 36.31
N LYS A 343 5.22 -8.61 35.38
CA LYS A 343 6.21 -7.57 35.70
C LYS A 343 5.62 -6.18 35.91
N TYR A 344 4.61 -5.82 35.12
CA TYR A 344 4.12 -4.43 35.04
C TYR A 344 2.66 -4.26 35.46
N ASN A 345 1.94 -5.36 35.72
CA ASN A 345 0.51 -5.36 36.05
C ASN A 345 -0.35 -4.60 35.02
N ILE A 346 0.05 -4.69 33.73
CA ILE A 346 -0.65 -4.05 32.61
C ILE A 346 -1.57 -5.09 31.97
N ASP A 347 -2.87 -4.80 31.97
CA ASP A 347 -3.89 -5.57 31.27
C ASP A 347 -4.32 -4.80 30.02
N THR A 348 -3.87 -5.26 28.85
CA THR A 348 -4.18 -4.61 27.56
C THR A 348 -5.61 -4.79 27.12
N THR A 349 -6.36 -5.71 27.73
CA THR A 349 -7.80 -5.87 27.42
C THR A 349 -8.64 -4.72 27.98
N LYS A 350 -8.06 -3.92 28.89
CA LYS A 350 -8.68 -2.74 29.50
C LYS A 350 -8.22 -1.40 28.92
N MET A 351 -7.32 -1.43 27.95
CA MET A 351 -6.85 -0.25 27.21
C MET A 351 -7.63 -0.08 25.89
#